data_340bc18e41c7c98ff08c9fba304c63e2
#
_entry.id   340bc18e41c7c98ff08c9fba304c63e2
#
_cell.length_a   1.000
_cell.length_b   1.000
_cell.length_c   1.000
_cell.angle_alpha   90.00
_cell.angle_beta   90.00
_cell.angle_gamma   90.00
#
_symmetry.space_group_name_H-M   'P 1'
#
loop_
_entity.id
_entity.type
_entity.pdbx_description
1 polymer ?
#
loop_
_entity_poly.entity_id
_entity_poly.type
_entity_poly.pdbx_seq_one_letter_code
_entity_poly.pdbx_strand_id
1 'polypeptide(L)'
;HAGEDALNECMANFGGFDHNLQTLRIIMFLEHKYLKFKGLNLTLETLDGLLKHNGPIEDLSTVNRLIGLKSFKNKINFTNSGSLEAQISAISDDIAYNNHDIQDGIRAKMFNLNDLIEINFFKDIYKSHKNNIKNNNKDILIYQIIRDSIDLMVKDLIKNTKNSLKS
;
A
#
# COMPACT_ATOMS: atom_id res chain seq x y z
N HIS A 1 -0.32 11.03 -3.18
CA HIS A 1 -0.93 11.21 -4.51
C HIS A 1 -0.72 12.63 -5.06
N ALA A 2 -1.10 13.72 -4.35
CA ALA A 2 -0.95 15.09 -4.87
C ALA A 2 0.50 15.44 -5.28
N GLY A 3 1.51 14.95 -4.53
CA GLY A 3 2.92 15.13 -4.88
C GLY A 3 3.33 14.33 -6.11
N GLU A 4 2.77 13.13 -6.29
CA GLU A 4 2.98 12.30 -7.46
C GLU A 4 2.35 12.90 -8.71
N ASP A 5 1.12 13.41 -8.61
CA ASP A 5 0.42 14.08 -9.70
C ASP A 5 1.21 15.30 -10.17
N ALA A 6 1.66 16.14 -9.23
CA ALA A 6 2.51 17.30 -9.55
C ALA A 6 3.83 16.91 -10.19
N LEU A 7 4.48 15.85 -9.71
CA LEU A 7 5.73 15.35 -10.30
C LEU A 7 5.50 14.78 -11.69
N ASN A 8 4.40 14.03 -11.90
CA ASN A 8 4.02 13.49 -13.20
C ASN A 8 3.78 14.62 -14.21
N GLU A 9 3.09 15.68 -13.81
CA GLU A 9 2.87 16.88 -14.64
C GLU A 9 4.19 17.56 -15.00
N CYS A 10 5.07 17.80 -14.02
CA CYS A 10 6.38 18.40 -14.26
C CYS A 10 7.25 17.54 -15.18
N MET A 11 7.13 16.22 -15.12
CA MET A 11 7.89 15.25 -15.90
C MET A 11 7.25 14.90 -17.25
N ALA A 12 6.11 15.49 -17.61
CA ALA A 12 5.34 15.13 -18.82
C ALA A 12 6.20 15.12 -20.11
N ASN A 13 7.06 16.11 -20.28
CA ASN A 13 7.97 16.20 -21.44
C ASN A 13 9.10 15.14 -21.43
N PHE A 14 9.32 14.48 -20.30
CA PHE A 14 10.35 13.45 -20.09
C PHE A 14 9.78 12.04 -19.93
N GLY A 15 8.48 11.89 -20.16
CA GLY A 15 7.81 10.61 -20.09
C GLY A 15 6.90 10.42 -18.86
N GLY A 16 6.72 11.46 -18.06
CA GLY A 16 5.91 11.42 -16.85
C GLY A 16 6.63 10.75 -15.67
N PHE A 17 5.86 10.54 -14.61
CA PHE A 17 6.30 9.87 -13.40
C PHE A 17 5.20 8.90 -12.92
N ASP A 18 5.64 7.73 -12.48
CA ASP A 18 4.82 6.72 -11.80
C ASP A 18 5.70 6.04 -10.75
N HIS A 19 5.24 6.01 -9.49
CA HIS A 19 6.06 5.53 -8.38
C HIS A 19 6.34 4.02 -8.45
N ASN A 20 5.41 3.20 -8.95
CA ASN A 20 5.61 1.76 -9.10
C ASN A 20 6.66 1.47 -10.19
N LEU A 21 6.56 2.17 -11.32
CA LEU A 21 7.55 2.05 -12.41
C LEU A 21 8.91 2.58 -11.99
N GLN A 22 8.96 3.66 -11.22
CA GLN A 22 10.22 4.17 -10.68
C GLN A 22 10.84 3.19 -9.67
N THR A 23 10.04 2.58 -8.81
CA THR A 23 10.49 1.51 -7.92
C THR A 23 11.10 0.36 -8.71
N LEU A 24 10.41 -0.13 -9.74
CA LEU A 24 10.94 -1.18 -10.62
C LEU A 24 12.25 -0.76 -11.30
N ARG A 25 12.35 0.48 -11.77
CA ARG A 25 13.57 0.99 -12.37
C ARG A 25 14.74 0.98 -11.38
N ILE A 26 14.49 1.38 -10.14
CA ILE A 26 15.51 1.35 -9.08
C ILE A 26 15.98 -0.08 -8.84
N ILE A 27 15.07 -1.00 -8.55
CA ILE A 27 15.42 -2.37 -8.16
C ILE A 27 15.95 -3.22 -9.31
N MET A 28 15.57 -2.93 -10.55
CA MET A 28 16.03 -3.66 -11.74
C MET A 28 17.36 -3.14 -12.28
N PHE A 29 17.62 -1.83 -12.17
CA PHE A 29 18.71 -1.22 -12.91
C PHE A 29 19.64 -0.31 -12.09
N LEU A 30 19.16 0.39 -11.06
CA LEU A 30 19.91 1.45 -10.38
C LEU A 30 20.52 1.00 -9.05
N GLU A 31 19.97 -0.01 -8.41
CA GLU A 31 20.46 -0.54 -7.14
C GLU A 31 21.71 -1.41 -7.36
N HIS A 32 22.89 -0.83 -7.18
CA HIS A 32 24.16 -1.51 -7.39
C HIS A 32 24.67 -2.20 -6.11
N LYS A 33 24.10 -3.35 -5.78
CA LYS A 33 24.53 -4.15 -4.60
C LYS A 33 25.43 -5.34 -4.95
N TYR A 34 25.47 -5.74 -6.22
CA TYR A 34 26.12 -6.98 -6.63
C TYR A 34 27.04 -6.74 -7.83
N LEU A 35 28.23 -7.36 -7.80
CA LEU A 35 29.22 -7.22 -8.89
C LEU A 35 28.81 -7.95 -10.18
N LYS A 36 27.99 -9.00 -10.07
CA LYS A 36 27.66 -9.90 -11.19
C LYS A 36 26.49 -9.46 -12.03
N PHE A 37 25.62 -8.56 -11.52
CA PHE A 37 24.41 -8.13 -12.21
C PHE A 37 23.97 -6.74 -11.76
N LYS A 38 23.17 -6.10 -12.60
CA LYS A 38 22.53 -4.81 -12.29
C LYS A 38 21.28 -5.06 -11.43
N GLY A 39 20.95 -4.10 -10.59
CA GLY A 39 19.80 -4.19 -9.71
C GLY A 39 19.92 -5.30 -8.66
N LEU A 40 18.78 -5.71 -8.12
CA LEU A 40 18.68 -6.69 -7.05
C LEU A 40 18.48 -8.13 -7.54
N ASN A 41 18.34 -8.35 -8.85
CA ASN A 41 18.12 -9.67 -9.46
C ASN A 41 16.92 -10.43 -8.85
N LEU A 42 15.81 -9.72 -8.68
CA LEU A 42 14.57 -10.29 -8.15
C LEU A 42 13.90 -11.24 -9.15
N THR A 43 13.06 -12.14 -8.65
CA THR A 43 12.27 -13.04 -9.50
C THR A 43 11.21 -12.27 -10.29
N LEU A 44 10.73 -12.86 -11.38
CA LEU A 44 9.67 -12.25 -12.19
C LEU A 44 8.35 -12.12 -11.42
N GLU A 45 8.06 -13.05 -10.53
CA GLU A 45 6.88 -13.03 -9.67
C GLU A 45 6.92 -11.83 -8.71
N THR A 46 8.07 -11.52 -8.13
CA THR A 46 8.26 -10.33 -7.29
C THR A 46 8.10 -9.05 -8.10
N LEU A 47 8.69 -8.99 -9.30
CA LEU A 47 8.57 -7.84 -10.19
C LEU A 47 7.13 -7.65 -10.69
N ASP A 48 6.42 -8.74 -10.99
CA ASP A 48 4.99 -8.73 -11.36
C ASP A 48 4.13 -8.18 -10.22
N GLY A 49 4.38 -8.62 -8.98
CA GLY A 49 3.67 -8.12 -7.81
C GLY A 49 3.88 -6.63 -7.55
N LEU A 50 5.12 -6.16 -7.68
CA LEU A 50 5.44 -4.73 -7.54
C LEU A 50 4.82 -3.88 -8.66
N LEU A 51 4.89 -4.37 -9.89
CA LEU A 51 4.29 -3.70 -11.04
C LEU A 51 2.78 -3.54 -10.89
N LYS A 52 2.12 -4.56 -10.34
CA LYS A 52 0.66 -4.62 -10.17
C LYS A 52 0.19 -4.28 -8.75
N HIS A 53 0.98 -3.54 -8.01
CA HIS A 53 0.63 -3.13 -6.66
C HIS A 53 -0.75 -2.43 -6.60
N ASN A 54 -1.04 -1.61 -7.59
CA ASN A 54 -2.32 -0.90 -7.73
C ASN A 54 -3.30 -1.63 -8.69
N GLY A 55 -3.06 -2.90 -9.01
CA GLY A 55 -3.91 -3.70 -9.90
C GLY A 55 -3.30 -3.97 -11.27
N PRO A 56 -4.09 -4.52 -12.20
CA PRO A 56 -3.67 -4.78 -13.57
C PRO A 56 -3.20 -3.52 -14.29
N ILE A 57 -2.25 -3.68 -15.23
CA ILE A 57 -1.70 -2.56 -16.01
C ILE A 57 -2.51 -2.39 -17.30
N GLU A 58 -3.11 -1.22 -17.43
CA GLU A 58 -3.88 -0.86 -18.65
C GLU A 58 -3.00 -0.13 -19.66
N ASP A 59 -2.10 0.76 -19.21
CA ASP A 59 -1.20 1.51 -20.10
C ASP A 59 0.17 0.86 -20.24
N LEU A 60 0.29 -0.03 -21.22
CA LEU A 60 1.56 -0.66 -21.58
C LEU A 60 2.55 0.31 -22.21
N SER A 61 2.10 1.43 -22.75
CA SER A 61 2.97 2.41 -23.40
C SER A 61 3.92 3.06 -22.39
N THR A 62 3.43 3.40 -21.22
CA THR A 62 4.21 3.96 -20.12
C THR A 62 5.20 2.94 -19.57
N VAL A 63 4.79 1.69 -19.37
CA VAL A 63 5.72 0.60 -18.96
C VAL A 63 6.83 0.42 -19.98
N ASN A 64 6.49 0.38 -21.28
CA ASN A 64 7.50 0.21 -22.33
C ASN A 64 8.48 1.38 -22.39
N ARG A 65 8.00 2.59 -22.20
CA ARG A 65 8.82 3.81 -22.22
C ARG A 65 9.80 3.89 -21.05
N LEU A 66 9.37 3.57 -19.84
CA LEU A 66 10.15 3.76 -18.62
C LEU A 66 11.04 2.56 -18.28
N ILE A 67 10.57 1.34 -18.55
CA ILE A 67 11.25 0.09 -18.18
C ILE A 67 11.69 -0.71 -19.41
N GLY A 68 10.85 -0.73 -20.45
CA GLY A 68 10.99 -1.56 -21.63
C GLY A 68 10.34 -2.95 -21.43
N LEU A 69 9.33 -3.27 -22.23
CA LEU A 69 8.59 -4.55 -22.15
C LEU A 69 9.50 -5.75 -22.36
N LYS A 70 10.56 -5.62 -23.17
CA LYS A 70 11.57 -6.68 -23.39
C LYS A 70 12.29 -7.10 -22.12
N SER A 71 12.36 -6.23 -21.10
CA SER A 71 12.97 -6.53 -19.80
C SER A 71 12.24 -7.67 -19.08
N PHE A 72 10.95 -7.86 -19.35
CA PHE A 72 10.15 -8.94 -18.76
C PHE A 72 10.11 -10.21 -19.62
N LYS A 73 10.83 -10.24 -20.77
CA LYS A 73 10.96 -11.41 -21.67
C LYS A 73 9.62 -12.05 -22.06
N ASN A 74 8.56 -11.23 -22.21
CA ASN A 74 7.19 -11.67 -22.48
C ASN A 74 6.62 -12.71 -21.49
N LYS A 75 7.10 -12.71 -20.25
CA LYS A 75 6.67 -13.66 -19.22
C LYS A 75 5.65 -13.08 -18.24
N ILE A 76 5.39 -11.78 -18.28
CA ILE A 76 4.38 -11.12 -17.47
C ILE A 76 3.13 -10.88 -18.29
N ASN A 77 1.99 -11.34 -17.80
CA ASN A 77 0.69 -10.96 -18.33
C ASN A 77 0.22 -9.70 -17.61
N PHE A 78 0.34 -8.55 -18.24
CA PHE A 78 0.08 -7.24 -17.63
C PHE A 78 -1.39 -7.00 -17.27
N THR A 79 -2.32 -7.61 -18.00
CA THR A 79 -3.77 -7.39 -17.84
C THR A 79 -4.41 -8.23 -16.74
N ASN A 80 -3.72 -9.27 -16.25
CA ASN A 80 -4.18 -10.07 -15.13
C ASN A 80 -3.81 -9.40 -13.81
N SER A 81 -4.57 -9.69 -12.75
CA SER A 81 -4.20 -9.33 -11.38
C SER A 81 -2.86 -9.96 -10.99
N GLY A 82 -2.19 -9.38 -10.03
CA GLY A 82 -1.01 -9.96 -9.39
C GLY A 82 -1.34 -11.27 -8.66
N SER A 83 -0.31 -11.99 -8.21
CA SER A 83 -0.48 -13.20 -7.40
C SER A 83 -1.25 -12.90 -6.10
N LEU A 84 -1.78 -13.93 -5.45
CA LEU A 84 -2.49 -13.77 -4.18
C LEU A 84 -1.61 -13.10 -3.12
N GLU A 85 -0.33 -13.47 -3.07
CA GLU A 85 0.66 -12.88 -2.17
C GLU A 85 0.86 -11.39 -2.46
N ALA A 86 0.91 -11.00 -3.72
CA ALA A 86 1.02 -9.60 -4.13
C ALA A 86 -0.24 -8.80 -3.74
N GLN A 87 -1.42 -9.36 -3.94
CA GLN A 87 -2.69 -8.74 -3.56
C GLN A 87 -2.80 -8.58 -2.04
N ILE A 88 -2.41 -9.59 -1.26
CA ILE A 88 -2.39 -9.51 0.21
C ILE A 88 -1.37 -8.47 0.68
N SER A 89 -0.21 -8.40 0.05
CA SER A 89 0.80 -7.39 0.37
C SER A 89 0.27 -5.98 0.12
N ALA A 90 -0.36 -5.73 -1.02
CA ALA A 90 -0.94 -4.44 -1.36
C ALA A 90 -2.03 -4.00 -0.36
N ILE A 91 -2.99 -4.87 -0.07
CA ILE A 91 -4.07 -4.51 0.87
C ILE A 91 -3.56 -4.39 2.32
N SER A 92 -2.47 -5.06 2.68
CA SER A 92 -1.84 -4.90 4.00
C SER A 92 -1.17 -3.54 4.14
N ASP A 93 -0.58 -3.04 3.06
CA ASP A 93 -0.02 -1.68 2.97
C ASP A 93 -1.13 -0.64 3.12
N ASP A 94 -2.26 -0.81 2.41
CA ASP A 94 -3.43 0.06 2.54
C ASP A 94 -3.98 0.11 3.98
N ILE A 95 -4.08 -1.05 4.64
CA ILE A 95 -4.53 -1.12 6.04
C ILE A 95 -3.56 -0.34 6.95
N ALA A 96 -2.27 -0.52 6.79
CA ALA A 96 -1.26 0.17 7.59
C ALA A 96 -1.31 1.68 7.32
N TYR A 97 -1.30 2.08 6.05
CA TYR A 97 -1.29 3.47 5.61
C TYR A 97 -2.50 4.24 6.15
N ASN A 98 -3.71 3.74 5.91
CA ASN A 98 -4.93 4.39 6.36
C ASN A 98 -4.98 4.58 7.88
N ASN A 99 -4.51 3.61 8.66
CA ASN A 99 -4.49 3.72 10.11
C ASN A 99 -3.42 4.68 10.62
N HIS A 100 -2.26 4.74 9.98
CA HIS A 100 -1.21 5.71 10.32
C HIS A 100 -1.63 7.13 9.93
N ASP A 101 -2.31 7.32 8.80
CA ASP A 101 -2.84 8.63 8.39
C ASP A 101 -3.87 9.17 9.39
N ILE A 102 -4.74 8.31 9.92
CA ILE A 102 -5.67 8.68 10.99
C ILE A 102 -4.90 9.15 12.23
N GLN A 103 -3.88 8.43 12.63
CA GLN A 103 -3.04 8.80 13.76
C GLN A 103 -2.35 10.15 13.54
N ASP A 104 -1.78 10.36 12.36
CA ASP A 104 -1.08 11.59 12.01
C ASP A 104 -2.05 12.76 11.87
N GLY A 105 -3.26 12.56 11.34
CA GLY A 105 -4.31 13.57 11.29
C GLY A 105 -4.72 14.07 12.69
N ILE A 106 -4.85 13.14 13.65
CA ILE A 106 -5.11 13.52 15.06
C ILE A 106 -3.93 14.30 15.64
N ARG A 107 -2.69 13.84 15.42
CA ARG A 107 -1.46 14.53 15.91
C ARG A 107 -1.32 15.92 15.30
N ALA A 108 -1.65 16.06 14.02
CA ALA A 108 -1.65 17.34 13.31
C ALA A 108 -2.85 18.23 13.69
N LYS A 109 -3.77 17.74 14.55
CA LYS A 109 -5.00 18.43 14.96
C LYS A 109 -5.94 18.79 13.79
N MET A 110 -5.90 18.02 12.73
CA MET A 110 -6.84 18.15 11.60
C MET A 110 -8.26 17.72 12.01
N PHE A 111 -8.34 16.73 12.89
CA PHE A 111 -9.55 16.26 13.55
C PHE A 111 -9.17 15.66 14.91
N ASN A 112 -10.15 15.28 15.70
CA ASN A 112 -9.94 14.77 17.07
C ASN A 112 -10.65 13.43 17.29
N LEU A 113 -10.45 12.82 18.46
CA LEU A 113 -11.06 11.52 18.81
C LEU A 113 -12.59 11.55 18.74
N ASN A 114 -13.26 12.66 19.06
CA ASN A 114 -14.72 12.73 19.00
C ASN A 114 -15.21 12.64 17.56
N ASP A 115 -14.48 13.29 16.63
CA ASP A 115 -14.79 13.22 15.20
C ASP A 115 -14.60 11.78 14.69
N LEU A 116 -13.53 11.09 15.12
CA LEU A 116 -13.26 9.72 14.74
C LEU A 116 -14.34 8.74 15.21
N ILE A 117 -14.84 8.87 16.45
CA ILE A 117 -15.88 7.99 16.99
C ILE A 117 -17.29 8.26 16.45
N GLU A 118 -17.51 9.25 15.58
CA GLU A 118 -18.72 9.37 14.80
C GLU A 118 -18.84 8.24 13.77
N ILE A 119 -17.71 7.68 13.32
CA ILE A 119 -17.65 6.52 12.45
C ILE A 119 -17.94 5.26 13.28
N ASN A 120 -18.98 4.49 12.92
CA ASN A 120 -19.44 3.34 13.70
C ASN A 120 -18.33 2.32 13.99
N PHE A 121 -17.46 2.05 13.04
CA PHE A 121 -16.30 1.15 13.20
C PHE A 121 -15.42 1.57 14.40
N PHE A 122 -15.00 2.81 14.45
CA PHE A 122 -14.16 3.33 15.55
C PHE A 122 -14.95 3.52 16.86
N LYS A 123 -16.24 3.83 16.75
CA LYS A 123 -17.14 3.92 17.91
C LYS A 123 -17.21 2.61 18.67
N ASP A 124 -17.29 1.48 17.99
CA ASP A 124 -17.38 0.18 18.63
C ASP A 124 -16.05 -0.24 19.27
N ILE A 125 -14.92 0.06 18.63
CA ILE A 125 -13.59 -0.10 19.23
C ILE A 125 -13.45 0.77 20.48
N TYR A 126 -13.84 2.05 20.40
CA TYR A 126 -13.78 2.97 21.55
C TYR A 126 -14.60 2.47 22.75
N LYS A 127 -15.83 1.97 22.51
CA LYS A 127 -16.69 1.43 23.56
C LYS A 127 -16.05 0.27 24.33
N SER A 128 -15.28 -0.59 23.66
CA SER A 128 -14.59 -1.71 24.30
C SER A 128 -13.54 -1.27 25.32
N HIS A 129 -13.00 -0.05 25.15
CA HIS A 129 -11.98 0.51 26.04
C HIS A 129 -12.52 1.53 27.07
N LYS A 130 -13.78 1.97 26.93
CA LYS A 130 -14.35 3.06 27.75
C LYS A 130 -14.18 2.84 29.26
N ASN A 131 -14.27 1.60 29.73
CA ASN A 131 -14.17 1.26 31.15
C ASN A 131 -12.72 1.21 31.68
N ASN A 132 -11.72 1.18 30.78
CA ASN A 132 -10.30 1.07 31.13
C ASN A 132 -9.57 2.43 31.11
N ILE A 133 -10.28 3.49 30.75
CA ILE A 133 -9.71 4.83 30.63
C ILE A 133 -9.59 5.44 32.02
N LYS A 134 -8.45 5.29 32.68
CA LYS A 134 -8.05 6.13 33.81
C LYS A 134 -7.65 7.49 33.26
N ASN A 135 -8.16 8.53 33.88
CA ASN A 135 -8.35 9.93 33.50
C ASN A 135 -7.22 10.74 32.82
N ASN A 136 -6.09 10.19 32.35
CA ASN A 136 -5.01 11.04 31.81
C ASN A 136 -4.27 10.53 30.56
N ASN A 137 -4.77 9.50 29.86
CA ASN A 137 -4.01 8.90 28.77
C ASN A 137 -4.78 8.88 27.43
N LYS A 138 -5.24 10.04 26.95
CA LYS A 138 -5.90 10.15 25.63
C LYS A 138 -5.02 9.63 24.48
N ASP A 139 -3.74 9.92 24.53
CA ASP A 139 -2.79 9.47 23.48
C ASP A 139 -2.64 7.95 23.48
N ILE A 140 -2.54 7.32 24.65
CA ILE A 140 -2.49 5.87 24.76
C ILE A 140 -3.77 5.22 24.23
N LEU A 141 -4.93 5.83 24.49
CA LEU A 141 -6.20 5.37 23.96
C LEU A 141 -6.24 5.44 22.43
N ILE A 142 -5.75 6.53 21.83
CA ILE A 142 -5.66 6.65 20.37
C ILE A 142 -4.78 5.53 19.80
N TYR A 143 -3.60 5.30 20.35
CA TYR A 143 -2.73 4.19 19.95
C TYR A 143 -3.41 2.82 20.08
N GLN A 144 -4.21 2.62 21.11
CA GLN A 144 -4.93 1.37 21.30
C GLN A 144 -6.04 1.21 20.24
N ILE A 145 -6.80 2.26 19.96
CA ILE A 145 -7.83 2.25 18.92
C ILE A 145 -7.23 1.93 17.55
N ILE A 146 -6.10 2.54 17.21
CA ILE A 146 -5.40 2.28 15.96
C ILE A 146 -4.93 0.83 15.86
N ARG A 147 -4.33 0.26 16.93
CA ARG A 147 -3.92 -1.16 16.93
C ARG A 147 -5.10 -2.10 16.76
N ASP A 148 -6.20 -1.84 17.45
CA ASP A 148 -7.40 -2.69 17.37
C ASP A 148 -8.09 -2.55 16.02
N SER A 149 -8.04 -1.36 15.40
CA SER A 149 -8.51 -1.14 14.04
C SER A 149 -7.73 -2.00 13.05
N ILE A 150 -6.40 -1.99 13.11
CA ILE A 150 -5.54 -2.84 12.28
C ILE A 150 -5.85 -4.32 12.50
N ASP A 151 -5.93 -4.75 13.76
CA ASP A 151 -6.22 -6.14 14.11
C ASP A 151 -7.57 -6.62 13.56
N LEU A 152 -8.61 -5.79 13.67
CA LEU A 152 -9.93 -6.10 13.13
C LEU A 152 -9.92 -6.19 11.59
N MET A 153 -9.28 -5.23 10.91
CA MET A 153 -9.16 -5.25 9.44
C MET A 153 -8.39 -6.47 8.96
N VAL A 154 -7.28 -6.82 9.62
CA VAL A 154 -6.47 -8.02 9.29
C VAL A 154 -7.28 -9.30 9.52
N LYS A 155 -8.01 -9.41 10.61
CA LYS A 155 -8.87 -10.57 10.90
C LYS A 155 -9.97 -10.73 9.86
N ASP A 156 -10.59 -9.62 9.46
CA ASP A 156 -11.62 -9.60 8.42
C ASP A 156 -11.05 -10.04 7.07
N LEU A 157 -9.90 -9.50 6.68
CA LEU A 157 -9.19 -9.88 5.47
C LEU A 157 -8.90 -11.39 5.45
N ILE A 158 -8.29 -11.93 6.51
CA ILE A 158 -7.97 -13.36 6.61
C ILE A 158 -9.23 -14.22 6.51
N LYS A 159 -10.31 -13.85 7.21
CA LYS A 159 -11.56 -14.58 7.21
C LYS A 159 -12.20 -14.64 5.81
N ASN A 160 -12.29 -13.48 5.15
CA ASN A 160 -12.92 -13.38 3.84
C ASN A 160 -12.07 -14.04 2.75
N THR A 161 -10.76 -13.88 2.77
CA THR A 161 -9.83 -14.57 1.86
C THR A 161 -9.98 -16.10 2.00
N LYS A 162 -9.97 -16.62 3.23
CA LYS A 162 -10.15 -18.08 3.46
C LYS A 162 -11.50 -18.59 2.95
N ASN A 163 -12.55 -17.79 3.03
CA ASN A 163 -13.87 -18.19 2.53
C ASN A 163 -13.90 -18.18 1.00
N SER A 164 -13.32 -17.17 0.37
CA SER A 164 -13.24 -17.06 -1.10
C SER A 164 -12.39 -18.15 -1.74
N LEU A 165 -11.35 -18.63 -1.04
CA LEU A 165 -10.49 -19.72 -1.53
C LEU A 165 -11.13 -21.12 -1.40
N LYS A 166 -12.25 -21.26 -0.67
CA LYS A 166 -12.96 -22.53 -0.50
C LYS A 166 -14.13 -22.69 -1.48
N SER A 167 -14.53 -21.60 -2.13
CA SER A 167 -15.58 -21.58 -3.12
C SER A 167 -15.02 -21.90 -4.51
#